data_e8dddc7d80559c781d439431454afe06
#
_entry.id   e8dddc7d80559c781d439431454afe06
#
_cell.length_a   1.000
_cell.length_b   1.000
_cell.length_c   1.000
_cell.angle_alpha   90.00
_cell.angle_beta   90.00
_cell.angle_gamma   90.00
#
_symmetry.space_group_name_H-M   'P 1'
#
loop_
_entity.id
_entity.type
_entity.pdbx_description
1 polymer ?
#
loop_
_entity_poly.entity_id
_entity_poly.type
_entity_poly.pdbx_seq_one_letter_code
_entity_poly.pdbx_strand_id
1 'polypeptide(L)'
;MRVKAKFFAMLRELVGVGEEEYEVEPGTTVHDLLFKHVPQKHRNISDLWAKKVSDLLHERHGIYIIIVNGYRVDLSQELKDGDVVAILPPVGGG
;
A
#
# COMPACT_ATOMS: atom_id res chain seq x y z
N MET A 1 -12.22 11.64 4.23
CA MET A 1 -12.73 10.39 3.60
C MET A 1 -11.98 9.18 4.13
N ARG A 2 -12.58 8.03 4.04
CA ARG A 2 -12.01 6.81 4.61
C ARG A 2 -11.66 5.82 3.52
N VAL A 3 -10.45 5.28 3.60
CA VAL A 3 -9.99 4.24 2.68
C VAL A 3 -9.44 3.08 3.49
N LYS A 4 -9.35 1.92 2.86
CA LYS A 4 -8.83 0.72 3.51
C LYS A 4 -7.58 0.25 2.77
N ALA A 5 -6.57 -0.15 3.53
CA ALA A 5 -5.37 -0.76 2.97
C ALA A 5 -5.34 -2.22 3.38
N LYS A 6 -5.07 -3.11 2.43
CA LYS A 6 -4.91 -4.53 2.69
C LYS A 6 -3.46 -4.92 2.47
N PHE A 7 -2.90 -5.62 3.45
CA PHE A 7 -1.51 -6.02 3.44
C PHE A 7 -1.40 -7.53 3.30
N PHE A 8 -0.44 -7.97 2.50
CA PHE A 8 -0.25 -9.39 2.22
C PHE A 8 1.21 -9.76 2.38
N ALA A 9 1.44 -11.05 2.66
CA ALA A 9 2.78 -11.63 2.73
C ALA A 9 3.70 -10.80 3.63
N MET A 10 4.88 -10.44 3.17
CA MET A 10 5.85 -9.78 4.03
C MET A 10 5.40 -8.40 4.51
N LEU A 11 4.55 -7.73 3.75
CA LEU A 11 4.05 -6.42 4.22
C LEU A 11 3.07 -6.60 5.38
N ARG A 12 2.27 -7.66 5.33
CA ARG A 12 1.38 -7.98 6.44
C ARG A 12 2.17 -8.32 7.70
N GLU A 13 3.26 -9.06 7.54
CA GLU A 13 4.11 -9.38 8.70
C GLU A 13 4.75 -8.13 9.27
N LEU A 14 5.13 -7.21 8.42
CA LEU A 14 5.80 -6.01 8.84
C LEU A 14 4.87 -5.09 9.65
N VAL A 15 3.63 -4.88 9.19
CA VAL A 15 2.70 -4.01 9.92
C VAL A 15 1.93 -4.74 11.01
N GLY A 16 1.83 -6.07 10.93
CA GLY A 16 1.20 -6.86 11.97
C GLY A 16 -0.30 -7.03 11.83
N VAL A 17 -0.90 -6.49 10.80
CA VAL A 17 -2.34 -6.64 10.55
C VAL A 17 -2.58 -6.90 9.08
N GLY A 18 -3.72 -7.51 8.76
CA GLY A 18 -4.05 -7.83 7.38
C GLY A 18 -4.74 -6.70 6.65
N GLU A 19 -5.40 -5.82 7.39
CA GLU A 19 -6.03 -4.66 6.77
C GLU A 19 -6.25 -3.58 7.81
N GLU A 20 -6.35 -2.35 7.33
CA GLU A 20 -6.48 -1.19 8.20
C GLU A 20 -7.24 -0.08 7.48
N GLU A 21 -8.01 0.69 8.24
CA GLU A 21 -8.68 1.86 7.69
C GLU A 21 -7.89 3.12 8.00
N TYR A 22 -7.97 4.08 7.08
CA TYR A 22 -7.26 5.35 7.19
C TYR A 22 -8.21 6.49 6.87
N GLU A 23 -8.18 7.53 7.71
CA GLU A 23 -8.85 8.79 7.39
C GLU A 23 -7.87 9.63 6.59
N VAL A 24 -8.27 10.05 5.41
CA VAL A 24 -7.40 10.82 4.52
C VAL A 24 -8.17 11.97 3.90
N GLU A 25 -7.44 12.94 3.39
CA GLU A 25 -8.02 14.11 2.74
C GLU A 25 -8.39 13.81 1.29
N PRO A 26 -9.39 14.51 0.74
CA PRO A 26 -9.63 14.45 -0.69
C PRO A 26 -8.37 14.84 -1.45
N GLY A 27 -8.11 14.13 -2.54
CA GLY A 27 -6.89 14.37 -3.31
C GLY A 27 -5.73 13.47 -2.92
N THR A 28 -5.88 12.67 -1.86
CA THR A 28 -4.86 11.71 -1.45
C THR A 28 -4.66 10.67 -2.53
N THR A 29 -3.41 10.39 -2.85
CA THR A 29 -3.07 9.37 -3.84
C THR A 29 -2.64 8.08 -3.16
N VAL A 30 -2.50 7.02 -3.96
CA VAL A 30 -1.94 5.76 -3.47
C VAL A 30 -0.55 6.01 -2.88
N HIS A 31 0.26 6.84 -3.55
CA HIS A 31 1.59 7.19 -3.04
C HIS A 31 1.50 7.80 -1.64
N ASP A 32 0.59 8.74 -1.45
CA ASP A 32 0.42 9.37 -0.15
C ASP A 32 0.01 8.36 0.92
N LEU A 33 -0.89 7.46 0.58
CA LEU A 33 -1.30 6.43 1.53
C LEU A 33 -0.12 5.59 1.97
N LEU A 34 0.67 5.11 1.02
CA LEU A 34 1.75 4.17 1.31
C LEU A 34 2.97 4.82 1.95
N PHE A 35 3.30 6.05 1.56
CA PHE A 35 4.55 6.67 2.01
C PHE A 35 4.36 7.75 3.05
N LYS A 36 3.13 8.11 3.35
CA LYS A 36 2.84 9.10 4.39
C LYS A 36 1.93 8.53 5.47
N HIS A 37 0.78 7.99 5.09
CA HIS A 37 -0.23 7.58 6.07
C HIS A 37 0.13 6.28 6.79
N VAL A 38 0.59 5.27 6.07
CA VAL A 38 0.98 4.02 6.71
C VAL A 38 2.18 4.24 7.65
N PRO A 39 3.25 4.93 7.23
CA PRO A 39 4.35 5.19 8.15
C PRO A 39 3.95 6.01 9.37
N GLN A 40 3.02 6.93 9.23
CA GLN A 40 2.57 7.73 10.38
C GLN A 40 1.83 6.88 11.39
N LYS A 41 1.11 5.89 10.94
CA LYS A 41 0.36 5.01 11.81
C LYS A 41 1.25 3.94 12.44
N HIS A 42 2.33 3.58 11.78
CA HIS A 42 3.26 2.53 12.22
C HIS A 42 4.67 3.09 12.35
N ARG A 43 4.86 4.03 13.26
CA ARG A 43 6.12 4.76 13.37
C ARG A 43 7.31 3.90 13.69
N ASN A 44 7.11 2.83 14.46
CA ASN A 44 8.19 1.95 14.85
C ASN A 44 8.81 1.19 13.68
N ILE A 45 8.09 1.08 12.56
CA ILE A 45 8.61 0.39 11.39
C ILE A 45 8.61 1.29 10.15
N SER A 46 8.47 2.61 10.35
CA SER A 46 8.26 3.52 9.23
C SER A 46 9.40 3.51 8.21
N ASP A 47 10.65 3.51 8.66
CA ASP A 47 11.79 3.51 7.76
C ASP A 47 11.88 2.19 7.00
N LEU A 48 11.68 1.10 7.72
CA LEU A 48 11.73 -0.23 7.11
C LEU A 48 10.58 -0.41 6.11
N TRP A 49 9.40 0.09 6.46
CA TRP A 49 8.25 0.04 5.57
C TRP A 49 8.52 0.80 4.26
N ALA A 50 8.98 2.05 4.39
CA ALA A 50 9.23 2.89 3.22
C ALA A 50 10.25 2.26 2.29
N LYS A 51 11.33 1.72 2.85
CA LYS A 51 12.37 1.08 2.07
C LYS A 51 11.84 -0.19 1.40
N LYS A 52 11.11 -1.01 2.14
CA LYS A 52 10.61 -2.27 1.62
C LYS A 52 9.60 -2.04 0.50
N VAL A 53 8.65 -1.15 0.71
CA VAL A 53 7.64 -0.86 -0.31
C VAL A 53 8.28 -0.26 -1.55
N SER A 54 9.21 0.65 -1.36
CA SER A 54 9.93 1.25 -2.48
C SER A 54 10.64 0.17 -3.30
N ASP A 55 11.34 -0.75 -2.62
CA ASP A 55 12.04 -1.85 -3.30
C ASP A 55 11.06 -2.74 -4.06
N LEU A 56 9.94 -3.10 -3.42
CA LEU A 56 8.99 -4.03 -4.02
C LEU A 56 8.26 -3.44 -5.23
N LEU A 57 8.05 -2.14 -5.23
CA LEU A 57 7.32 -1.47 -6.32
C LEU A 57 8.23 -1.01 -7.44
N HIS A 58 9.51 -0.79 -7.17
CA HIS A 58 10.42 -0.23 -8.16
C HIS A 58 11.47 -1.20 -8.65
N GLU A 59 11.57 -2.35 -8.03
CA GLU A 59 12.57 -3.33 -8.42
C GLU A 59 12.24 -3.97 -9.75
N ARG A 60 13.26 -4.27 -10.51
CA ARG A 60 13.03 -4.97 -11.77
C ARG A 60 12.67 -6.42 -11.55
N HIS A 61 12.89 -6.96 -10.37
CA HIS A 61 12.54 -8.34 -10.12
C HIS A 61 11.31 -8.51 -9.26
N GLY A 62 11.14 -7.65 -8.30
CA GLY A 62 10.11 -7.85 -7.32
C GLY A 62 8.89 -7.06 -7.66
N ILE A 63 8.14 -7.55 -8.50
CA ILE A 63 7.11 -6.75 -9.08
C ILE A 63 5.82 -6.92 -8.31
N TYR A 64 5.73 -6.24 -7.20
CA TYR A 64 4.45 -6.12 -6.53
C TYR A 64 3.57 -5.18 -7.35
N ILE A 65 2.26 -5.42 -7.28
CA ILE A 65 1.31 -4.58 -7.99
C ILE A 65 0.37 -3.95 -6.98
N ILE A 66 -0.23 -2.84 -7.41
CA ILE A 66 -1.20 -2.10 -6.59
C ILE A 66 -2.56 -2.26 -7.24
N ILE A 67 -3.52 -2.70 -6.44
CA ILE A 67 -4.90 -2.90 -6.88
C ILE A 67 -5.79 -1.97 -6.05
N VAL A 68 -6.64 -1.21 -6.72
CA VAL A 68 -7.67 -0.42 -6.04
C VAL A 68 -9.01 -0.90 -6.56
N ASN A 69 -9.82 -1.46 -5.64
CA ASN A 69 -11.16 -1.96 -5.96
C ASN A 69 -11.15 -2.94 -7.12
N GLY A 70 -10.12 -3.80 -7.19
CA GLY A 70 -10.02 -4.81 -8.22
C GLY A 70 -9.33 -4.40 -9.51
N TYR A 71 -8.88 -3.14 -9.61
CA TYR A 71 -8.20 -2.65 -10.80
C TYR A 71 -6.75 -2.30 -10.50
N ARG A 72 -5.88 -2.70 -11.40
CA ARG A 72 -4.47 -2.36 -11.26
C ARG A 72 -4.26 -0.87 -11.54
N VAL A 73 -3.53 -0.21 -10.66
CA VAL A 73 -3.26 1.23 -10.76
C VAL A 73 -1.79 1.48 -10.44
N ASP A 74 -1.36 2.71 -10.66
CA ASP A 74 -0.02 3.11 -10.24
C ASP A 74 -0.11 4.04 -9.03
N LEU A 75 1.05 4.49 -8.58
CA LEU A 75 1.15 5.31 -7.37
C LEU A 75 0.43 6.65 -7.48
N SER A 76 0.24 7.15 -8.69
CA SER A 76 -0.41 8.45 -8.88
C SER A 76 -1.94 8.39 -8.80
N GLN A 77 -2.49 7.21 -8.68
CA GLN A 77 -3.94 7.05 -8.62
C GLN A 77 -4.53 7.80 -7.42
N GLU A 78 -5.47 8.67 -7.69
CA GLU A 78 -6.18 9.41 -6.64
C GLU A 78 -7.23 8.51 -6.02
N LEU A 79 -7.35 8.57 -4.69
CA LEU A 79 -8.27 7.73 -3.95
C LEU A 79 -9.60 8.43 -3.72
N LYS A 80 -10.63 7.63 -3.57
CA LYS A 80 -11.99 8.10 -3.28
C LYS A 80 -12.48 7.44 -2.01
N ASP A 81 -13.49 8.05 -1.41
CA ASP A 81 -14.07 7.50 -0.19
C ASP A 81 -14.53 6.07 -0.43
N GLY A 82 -14.15 5.19 0.49
CA GLY A 82 -14.51 3.78 0.40
C GLY A 82 -13.58 2.91 -0.40
N ASP A 83 -12.55 3.49 -1.01
CA ASP A 83 -11.60 2.69 -1.82
C ASP A 83 -10.85 1.68 -0.95
N VAL A 84 -10.56 0.54 -1.56
CA VAL A 84 -9.77 -0.53 -0.94
C VAL A 84 -8.49 -0.70 -1.75
N VAL A 85 -7.37 -0.42 -1.11
CA VAL A 85 -6.05 -0.48 -1.75
C VAL A 85 -5.34 -1.74 -1.27
N ALA A 86 -4.87 -2.56 -2.20
CA ALA A 86 -4.12 -3.77 -1.87
C ALA A 86 -2.79 -3.75 -2.59
N ILE A 87 -1.75 -4.19 -1.89
CA ILE A 87 -0.42 -4.36 -2.48
C ILE A 87 -0.14 -5.84 -2.48
N LEU A 88 0.00 -6.42 -3.67
CA LEU A 88 0.08 -7.86 -3.84
C LEU A 88 1.39 -8.28 -4.48
N PRO A 89 1.97 -9.40 -4.02
CA PRO A 89 3.11 -9.96 -4.72
C PRO A 89 2.69 -10.48 -6.09
N PRO A 90 3.65 -10.68 -6.99
CA PRO A 90 3.33 -11.25 -8.29
C PRO A 90 2.78 -12.65 -8.12
N VAL A 91 1.78 -12.99 -8.93
CA VAL A 91 1.15 -14.30 -8.87
C VAL A 91 1.69 -15.20 -9.98
N GLY A 92 1.44 -16.47 -9.75
CA GLY A 92 1.74 -17.45 -10.77
C GLY A 92 3.18 -17.78 -10.88
N GLY A 93 3.98 -17.42 -9.93
CA GLY A 93 5.37 -17.77 -9.93
C GLY A 93 6.02 -17.60 -11.29
N GLY A 94 5.34 -16.84 -12.05
CA GLY A 94 5.81 -16.63 -13.40
C GLY A 94 7.09 -15.91 -13.33
#